data_4994a88a6d45502fce94b7264b7cf9b5
#
_entry.id   4994a88a6d45502fce94b7264b7cf9b5
#
_cell.length_a   1.000
_cell.length_b   1.000
_cell.length_c   1.000
_cell.angle_alpha   90.00
_cell.angle_beta   90.00
_cell.angle_gamma   90.00
#
_symmetry.space_group_name_H-M   'P 1'
#
loop_
_entity.id
_entity.type
_entity.pdbx_description
1 polymer ?
#
loop_
_entity_poly.entity_id
_entity_poly.type
_entity_poly.pdbx_seq_one_letter_code
_entity_poly.pdbx_strand_id
1 'polypeptide(L)'
;MLTTAAAFPTGSSGRLLYSVPATDVQVWLLQKCDTAPDSPTLLLDWLTELLGYTPEVLRTPAGKPYIANCALQFNVSHSQHWFAFSWRTGHEPVGVDIEDLGRRPSFAALAERYFHPTEQMAWRAAEVYESTATWLQIWTRKEAVLKAHGLGLRLQLNTLDTCDDAVQHPLLGAWQLHSFRLPDAVVSVSWPSRAAP
;
A
#
# COMPACT_ATOMS: atom_id res chain seq x y z
N MET A 1 -14.89 8.46 8.23
CA MET A 1 -16.08 7.69 7.85
C MET A 1 -15.63 6.61 6.88
N LEU A 2 -15.81 5.33 7.22
CA LEU A 2 -15.56 4.22 6.31
C LEU A 2 -16.61 4.25 5.20
N THR A 3 -16.19 4.61 4.00
CA THR A 3 -17.05 4.42 2.83
C THR A 3 -17.02 2.92 2.53
N THR A 4 -18.12 2.25 2.76
CA THR A 4 -18.32 0.84 2.35
C THR A 4 -18.11 0.77 0.85
N ALA A 5 -17.11 0.01 0.42
CA ALA A 5 -16.88 -0.28 -0.99
C ALA A 5 -18.16 -0.86 -1.59
N ALA A 6 -18.58 -0.35 -2.73
CA ALA A 6 -19.72 -0.91 -3.46
C ALA A 6 -19.45 -2.39 -3.72
N ALA A 7 -20.41 -3.24 -3.38
CA ALA A 7 -20.34 -4.66 -3.62
C ALA A 7 -20.25 -4.90 -5.12
N PHE A 8 -19.17 -5.54 -5.58
CA PHE A 8 -19.00 -5.96 -6.96
C PHE A 8 -19.75 -7.26 -7.24
N PRO A 9 -20.17 -7.48 -8.50
CA PRO A 9 -20.83 -8.71 -8.87
C PRO A 9 -19.93 -9.90 -8.54
N THR A 10 -20.48 -10.85 -7.84
CA THR A 10 -19.87 -12.09 -7.40
C THR A 10 -19.49 -12.99 -8.58
N GLY A 11 -18.31 -12.74 -9.13
CA GLY A 11 -17.53 -13.73 -9.85
C GLY A 11 -16.55 -14.33 -8.84
N SER A 12 -16.82 -15.48 -8.37
CA SER A 12 -16.02 -16.57 -7.76
C SER A 12 -14.75 -16.30 -6.95
N SER A 13 -14.51 -15.14 -6.35
CA SER A 13 -13.40 -15.00 -5.40
C SER A 13 -13.52 -13.70 -4.60
N GLY A 14 -14.07 -13.68 -3.46
CA GLY A 14 -14.14 -12.63 -2.42
C GLY A 14 -13.27 -11.36 -2.53
N ARG A 15 -13.11 -10.83 -3.76
CA ARG A 15 -12.34 -9.61 -4.04
C ARG A 15 -13.14 -8.38 -3.68
N LEU A 16 -12.49 -7.44 -3.01
CA LEU A 16 -13.00 -6.11 -2.76
C LEU A 16 -12.27 -5.12 -3.68
N LEU A 17 -12.99 -4.26 -4.37
CA LEU A 17 -12.40 -3.12 -5.08
C LEU A 17 -12.63 -1.86 -4.26
N TYR A 18 -11.57 -1.11 -4.05
CA TYR A 18 -11.58 0.20 -3.42
C TYR A 18 -11.04 1.25 -4.38
N SER A 19 -11.84 2.26 -4.70
CA SER A 19 -11.40 3.42 -5.48
C SER A 19 -10.97 4.52 -4.53
N VAL A 20 -9.72 4.99 -4.66
CA VAL A 20 -9.22 6.08 -3.83
C VAL A 20 -9.94 7.37 -4.22
N PRO A 21 -10.63 8.05 -3.30
CA PRO A 21 -11.45 9.23 -3.62
C PRO A 21 -10.69 10.31 -4.38
N ALA A 22 -11.33 10.89 -5.38
CA ALA A 22 -10.80 11.98 -6.23
C ALA A 22 -9.48 11.66 -6.97
N THR A 23 -9.21 10.38 -7.21
CA THR A 23 -8.03 9.93 -7.96
C THR A 23 -8.39 8.85 -8.98
N ASP A 24 -7.40 8.47 -9.82
CA ASP A 24 -7.46 7.31 -10.70
C ASP A 24 -6.86 6.03 -10.06
N VAL A 25 -6.45 6.11 -8.80
CA VAL A 25 -5.86 4.97 -8.08
C VAL A 25 -6.95 4.00 -7.63
N GLN A 26 -6.76 2.74 -7.99
CA GLN A 26 -7.62 1.62 -7.62
C GLN A 26 -6.85 0.62 -6.77
N VAL A 27 -7.56 -0.05 -5.86
CA VAL A 27 -6.99 -1.11 -5.03
C VAL A 27 -7.91 -2.32 -5.05
N TRP A 28 -7.39 -3.48 -5.46
CA TRP A 28 -8.04 -4.76 -5.24
C TRP A 28 -7.48 -5.41 -3.98
N LEU A 29 -8.37 -5.97 -3.19
CA LEU A 29 -8.07 -6.68 -1.97
C LEU A 29 -8.65 -8.08 -2.06
N LEU A 30 -7.87 -9.07 -1.68
CA LEU A 30 -8.32 -10.45 -1.61
C LEU A 30 -7.94 -11.03 -0.25
N GLN A 31 -8.94 -11.55 0.48
CA GLN A 31 -8.69 -12.32 1.69
C GLN A 31 -8.11 -13.68 1.33
N LYS A 32 -7.00 -14.05 1.96
CA LYS A 32 -6.35 -15.34 1.75
C LYS A 32 -7.18 -16.45 2.37
N CYS A 33 -7.27 -17.57 1.65
CA CYS A 33 -7.77 -18.83 2.16
C CYS A 33 -6.69 -19.91 1.92
N ASP A 34 -6.86 -21.09 2.51
CA ASP A 34 -5.88 -22.17 2.42
C ASP A 34 -5.61 -22.64 0.97
N THR A 35 -6.51 -22.35 0.05
CA THR A 35 -6.41 -22.68 -1.37
C THR A 35 -6.00 -21.49 -2.24
N ALA A 36 -5.66 -20.35 -1.64
CA ALA A 36 -5.26 -19.17 -2.40
C ALA A 36 -3.97 -19.42 -3.19
N PRO A 37 -3.88 -18.96 -4.45
CA PRO A 37 -2.65 -19.04 -5.23
C PRO A 37 -1.51 -18.29 -4.52
N ASP A 38 -0.27 -18.59 -4.89
CA ASP A 38 0.87 -17.79 -4.45
C ASP A 38 0.81 -16.35 -5.02
N SER A 39 1.57 -15.45 -4.40
CA SER A 39 1.56 -14.03 -4.80
C SER A 39 1.94 -13.79 -6.26
N PRO A 40 2.93 -14.46 -6.87
CA PRO A 40 3.24 -14.32 -8.29
C PRO A 40 2.11 -14.75 -9.21
N THR A 41 1.50 -15.89 -8.95
CA THR A 41 0.35 -16.40 -9.74
C THR A 41 -0.82 -15.43 -9.65
N LEU A 42 -1.18 -14.99 -8.45
CA LEU A 42 -2.28 -14.06 -8.23
C LEU A 42 -2.03 -12.70 -8.92
N LEU A 43 -0.79 -12.20 -8.89
CA LEU A 43 -0.42 -10.99 -9.60
C LEU A 43 -0.63 -11.14 -11.11
N LEU A 44 -0.18 -12.25 -11.69
CA LEU A 44 -0.32 -12.50 -13.11
C LEU A 44 -1.78 -12.62 -13.54
N ASP A 45 -2.60 -13.30 -12.74
CA ASP A 45 -4.04 -13.43 -12.97
C ASP A 45 -4.72 -12.05 -12.95
N TRP A 46 -4.41 -11.20 -11.97
CA TRP A 46 -4.97 -9.85 -11.89
C TRP A 46 -4.55 -8.96 -13.06
N LEU A 47 -3.28 -9.04 -13.46
CA LEU A 47 -2.79 -8.28 -14.61
C LEU A 47 -3.42 -8.80 -15.92
N THR A 48 -3.60 -10.11 -16.06
CA THR A 48 -4.26 -10.71 -17.23
C THR A 48 -5.71 -10.26 -17.34
N GLU A 49 -6.44 -10.24 -16.23
CA GLU A 49 -7.82 -9.75 -16.18
C GLU A 49 -7.91 -8.26 -16.54
N LEU A 50 -7.01 -7.45 -15.98
CA LEU A 50 -7.00 -6.00 -16.17
C LEU A 50 -6.62 -5.58 -17.59
N LEU A 51 -5.67 -6.30 -18.21
CA LEU A 51 -5.13 -5.98 -19.54
C LEU A 51 -5.84 -6.70 -20.68
N GLY A 52 -6.56 -7.79 -20.39
CA GLY A 52 -7.17 -8.66 -21.40
C GLY A 52 -6.18 -9.58 -22.13
N TYR A 53 -4.92 -9.62 -21.70
CA TYR A 53 -3.88 -10.54 -22.19
C TYR A 53 -2.89 -10.84 -21.06
N THR A 54 -2.16 -11.96 -21.15
CA THR A 54 -1.13 -12.32 -20.16
C THR A 54 0.17 -11.56 -20.43
N PRO A 55 0.56 -10.60 -19.56
CA PRO A 55 1.77 -9.82 -19.76
C PRO A 55 3.03 -10.55 -19.31
N GLU A 56 4.19 -10.15 -19.85
CA GLU A 56 5.48 -10.45 -19.27
C GLU A 56 5.75 -9.49 -18.10
N VAL A 57 5.89 -10.05 -16.89
CA VAL A 57 6.20 -9.28 -15.68
C VAL A 57 7.69 -9.34 -15.40
N LEU A 58 8.33 -8.19 -15.51
CA LEU A 58 9.75 -7.98 -15.20
C LEU A 58 9.93 -7.45 -13.77
N ARG A 59 11.18 -7.43 -13.28
CA ARG A 59 11.51 -6.87 -11.97
C ARG A 59 12.65 -5.87 -12.07
N THR A 60 12.50 -4.76 -11.35
CA THR A 60 13.62 -3.81 -11.15
C THR A 60 14.72 -4.45 -10.30
N PRO A 61 15.95 -3.87 -10.25
CA PRO A 61 17.00 -4.32 -9.33
C PRO A 61 16.60 -4.33 -7.85
N ALA A 62 15.61 -3.50 -7.46
CA ALA A 62 15.04 -3.48 -6.12
C ALA A 62 13.88 -4.49 -5.93
N GLY A 63 13.55 -5.29 -6.95
CA GLY A 63 12.52 -6.33 -6.89
C GLY A 63 11.09 -5.86 -7.21
N LYS A 64 10.86 -4.56 -7.50
CA LYS A 64 9.54 -4.04 -7.86
C LYS A 64 9.10 -4.63 -9.21
N PRO A 65 7.92 -5.27 -9.30
CA PRO A 65 7.42 -5.79 -10.57
C PRO A 65 6.94 -4.65 -11.47
N TYR A 66 7.12 -4.81 -12.79
CA TYR A 66 6.65 -3.88 -13.80
C TYR A 66 6.42 -4.59 -15.15
N ILE A 67 5.70 -3.94 -16.07
CA ILE A 67 5.50 -4.38 -17.45
C ILE A 67 6.17 -3.35 -18.36
N ALA A 68 7.07 -3.81 -19.24
CA ALA A 68 7.74 -2.92 -20.18
C ALA A 68 6.76 -2.32 -21.20
N ASN A 69 6.97 -1.06 -21.55
CA ASN A 69 6.17 -0.33 -22.58
C ASN A 69 4.66 -0.33 -22.30
N CYS A 70 4.25 -0.40 -21.04
CA CYS A 70 2.87 -0.39 -20.62
C CYS A 70 2.57 0.88 -19.80
N ALA A 71 1.48 1.55 -20.12
CA ALA A 71 1.00 2.72 -19.37
C ALA A 71 0.17 2.31 -18.15
N LEU A 72 0.48 1.17 -17.54
CA LEU A 72 -0.09 0.70 -16.29
C LEU A 72 0.98 0.73 -15.21
N GLN A 73 0.75 1.49 -14.17
CA GLN A 73 1.56 1.46 -12.96
C GLN A 73 0.83 0.65 -11.92
N PHE A 74 1.54 -0.25 -11.26
CA PHE A 74 0.95 -1.10 -10.23
C PHE A 74 1.94 -1.44 -9.12
N ASN A 75 1.40 -1.88 -8.01
CA ASN A 75 2.15 -2.39 -6.86
C ASN A 75 1.36 -3.47 -6.13
N VAL A 76 2.05 -4.33 -5.42
CA VAL A 76 1.47 -5.42 -4.63
C VAL A 76 2.01 -5.43 -3.22
N SER A 77 1.15 -5.83 -2.29
CA SER A 77 1.52 -6.16 -0.91
C SER A 77 0.71 -7.35 -0.43
N HIS A 78 1.19 -7.98 0.61
CA HIS A 78 0.44 -9.04 1.28
C HIS A 78 0.79 -9.09 2.77
N SER A 79 -0.22 -9.36 3.58
CA SER A 79 -0.07 -9.73 4.99
C SER A 79 -0.29 -11.24 5.18
N GLN A 80 -0.49 -11.70 6.40
CA GLN A 80 -0.84 -13.09 6.67
C GLN A 80 -2.19 -13.46 6.03
N HIS A 81 -3.19 -12.56 6.11
CA HIS A 81 -4.58 -12.87 5.72
C HIS A 81 -5.04 -12.15 4.45
N TRP A 82 -4.25 -11.23 3.89
CA TRP A 82 -4.67 -10.40 2.77
C TRP A 82 -3.63 -10.30 1.66
N PHE A 83 -4.12 -10.15 0.43
CA PHE A 83 -3.39 -9.57 -0.69
C PHE A 83 -3.97 -8.20 -1.02
N ALA A 84 -3.09 -7.26 -1.37
CA ALA A 84 -3.44 -5.95 -1.88
C ALA A 84 -2.73 -5.70 -3.21
N PHE A 85 -3.47 -5.23 -4.20
CA PHE A 85 -2.98 -4.86 -5.52
C PHE A 85 -3.49 -3.47 -5.84
N SER A 86 -2.58 -2.49 -5.97
CA SER A 86 -2.93 -1.14 -6.41
C SER A 86 -2.50 -0.90 -7.83
N TRP A 87 -3.29 -0.14 -8.59
CA TRP A 87 -2.93 0.27 -9.93
C TRP A 87 -3.52 1.63 -10.31
N ARG A 88 -2.92 2.21 -11.32
CA ARG A 88 -3.39 3.40 -12.02
C ARG A 88 -2.90 3.39 -13.47
N THR A 89 -3.58 4.14 -14.33
CA THR A 89 -3.14 4.36 -15.71
C THR A 89 -2.16 5.53 -15.78
N GLY A 90 -1.25 5.50 -16.76
CA GLY A 90 -0.24 6.52 -16.96
C GLY A 90 1.16 6.08 -16.51
N HIS A 91 2.05 7.04 -16.27
CA HIS A 91 3.46 6.78 -15.96
C HIS A 91 3.86 7.08 -14.51
N GLU A 92 2.97 7.70 -13.75
CA GLU A 92 3.24 8.01 -12.35
C GLU A 92 3.09 6.77 -11.48
N PRO A 93 4.08 6.45 -10.63
CA PRO A 93 4.04 5.24 -9.84
C PRO A 93 2.94 5.25 -8.78
N VAL A 94 2.59 4.06 -8.33
CA VAL A 94 1.71 3.82 -7.19
C VAL A 94 2.35 2.79 -6.28
N GLY A 95 2.07 2.89 -4.99
CA GLY A 95 2.48 1.92 -3.98
C GLY A 95 1.32 1.55 -3.07
N VAL A 96 1.34 0.35 -2.54
CA VAL A 96 0.36 -0.15 -1.56
C VAL A 96 1.08 -0.96 -0.50
N ASP A 97 0.59 -0.83 0.73
CA ASP A 97 0.95 -1.75 1.81
C ASP A 97 -0.27 -2.12 2.63
N ILE A 98 -0.26 -3.36 3.17
CA ILE A 98 -1.33 -3.93 3.99
C ILE A 98 -0.75 -4.74 5.13
N GLU A 99 -1.28 -4.52 6.33
CA GLU A 99 -0.88 -5.23 7.55
C GLU A 99 -2.09 -5.65 8.38
N ASP A 100 -2.04 -6.87 8.92
CA ASP A 100 -3.10 -7.40 9.78
C ASP A 100 -3.07 -6.75 11.17
N LEU A 101 -4.24 -6.37 11.69
CA LEU A 101 -4.38 -5.85 13.06
C LEU A 101 -3.98 -6.87 14.14
N GLY A 102 -3.98 -8.15 13.78
CA GLY A 102 -3.50 -9.24 14.64
C GLY A 102 -1.98 -9.35 14.78
N ARG A 103 -1.21 -8.65 13.94
CA ARG A 103 0.26 -8.64 13.98
C ARG A 103 0.77 -8.13 15.33
N ARG A 104 1.83 -8.76 15.86
CA ARG A 104 2.45 -8.40 17.14
C ARG A 104 3.97 -8.26 17.01
N PRO A 105 4.48 -7.26 16.26
CA PRO A 105 5.90 -6.97 16.19
C PRO A 105 6.39 -6.34 17.51
N SER A 106 7.71 -6.14 17.62
CA SER A 106 8.29 -5.32 18.69
C SER A 106 8.03 -3.83 18.40
N PHE A 107 6.79 -3.39 18.60
CA PHE A 107 6.31 -2.05 18.23
C PHE A 107 7.25 -0.93 18.67
N ALA A 108 7.67 -0.94 19.95
CA ALA A 108 8.52 0.12 20.50
C ALA A 108 9.90 0.18 19.83
N ALA A 109 10.57 -0.97 19.69
CA ALA A 109 11.90 -1.03 19.07
C ALA A 109 11.88 -0.65 17.58
N LEU A 110 10.84 -1.06 16.86
CA LEU A 110 10.70 -0.69 15.45
C LEU A 110 10.32 0.78 15.28
N ALA A 111 9.46 1.32 16.15
CA ALA A 111 9.12 2.74 16.13
C ALA A 111 10.33 3.62 16.44
N GLU A 112 11.14 3.25 17.44
CA GLU A 112 12.38 3.96 17.78
C GLU A 112 13.35 4.01 16.58
N ARG A 113 13.45 2.92 15.85
CA ARG A 113 14.39 2.79 14.72
C ARG A 113 13.91 3.44 13.43
N TYR A 114 12.59 3.37 13.15
CA TYR A 114 12.06 3.66 11.81
C TYR A 114 11.05 4.81 11.78
N PHE A 115 10.47 5.22 12.90
CA PHE A 115 9.48 6.27 12.90
C PHE A 115 10.13 7.64 13.08
N HIS A 116 9.60 8.62 12.35
CA HIS A 116 9.93 10.02 12.58
C HIS A 116 9.52 10.46 14.01
N PRO A 117 10.19 11.43 14.64
CA PRO A 117 9.82 11.86 16.00
C PRO A 117 8.35 12.24 16.17
N THR A 118 7.76 12.93 15.18
CA THR A 118 6.33 13.29 15.18
C THR A 118 5.42 12.05 15.17
N GLU A 119 5.78 11.03 14.39
CA GLU A 119 5.04 9.76 14.33
C GLU A 119 5.13 8.96 15.64
N GLN A 120 6.30 8.98 16.29
CA GLN A 120 6.46 8.38 17.61
C GLN A 120 5.58 9.08 18.65
N MET A 121 5.48 10.41 18.59
CA MET A 121 4.59 11.20 19.45
C MET A 121 3.12 10.86 19.17
N ALA A 122 2.70 10.85 17.90
CA ALA A 122 1.35 10.52 17.50
C ALA A 122 0.94 9.12 17.96
N TRP A 123 1.82 8.11 17.79
CA TRP A 123 1.57 6.76 18.25
C TRP A 123 1.46 6.66 19.79
N ARG A 124 2.35 7.32 20.53
CA ARG A 124 2.31 7.31 22.01
C ARG A 124 1.11 8.04 22.58
N ALA A 125 0.57 9.03 21.84
CA ALA A 125 -0.63 9.75 22.24
C ALA A 125 -1.94 9.03 21.86
N ALA A 126 -1.86 7.96 21.05
CA ALA A 126 -3.04 7.21 20.65
C ALA A 126 -3.67 6.47 21.85
N GLU A 127 -4.99 6.42 21.88
CA GLU A 127 -5.73 5.62 22.84
C GLU A 127 -5.30 4.14 22.79
N VAL A 128 -5.33 3.45 23.91
CA VAL A 128 -4.82 2.07 24.04
C VAL A 128 -5.43 1.13 22.99
N TYR A 129 -6.73 1.24 22.74
CA TYR A 129 -7.44 0.41 21.76
C TYR A 129 -7.13 0.78 20.31
N GLU A 130 -6.65 1.99 20.04
CA GLU A 130 -6.22 2.48 18.72
C GLU A 130 -4.72 2.34 18.47
N SER A 131 -3.93 2.10 19.51
CA SER A 131 -2.46 2.14 19.46
C SER A 131 -1.88 1.20 18.39
N THR A 132 -2.39 -0.03 18.30
CA THR A 132 -1.95 -0.99 17.25
C THR A 132 -2.29 -0.49 15.86
N ALA A 133 -3.51 -0.01 15.65
CA ALA A 133 -3.94 0.47 14.35
C ALA A 133 -3.20 1.74 13.93
N THR A 134 -2.92 2.66 14.83
CA THR A 134 -2.11 3.85 14.59
C THR A 134 -0.69 3.48 14.19
N TRP A 135 -0.05 2.55 14.92
CA TRP A 135 1.28 2.07 14.59
C TRP A 135 1.33 1.44 13.18
N LEU A 136 0.38 0.56 12.88
CA LEU A 136 0.30 -0.10 11.59
C LEU A 136 -0.01 0.89 10.45
N GLN A 137 -0.81 1.92 10.70
CA GLN A 137 -1.06 2.97 9.73
C GLN A 137 0.21 3.75 9.38
N ILE A 138 1.01 4.13 10.38
CA ILE A 138 2.31 4.78 10.15
C ILE A 138 3.23 3.84 9.35
N TRP A 139 3.31 2.59 9.74
CA TRP A 139 4.13 1.59 9.07
C TRP A 139 3.73 1.40 7.61
N THR A 140 2.45 1.12 7.34
CA THR A 140 1.94 0.90 5.99
C THR A 140 2.08 2.14 5.09
N ARG A 141 1.94 3.35 5.64
CA ARG A 141 2.18 4.61 4.93
C ARG A 141 3.63 4.72 4.45
N LYS A 142 4.60 4.47 5.33
CA LYS A 142 6.02 4.46 4.97
C LYS A 142 6.33 3.44 3.88
N GLU A 143 5.89 2.21 4.07
CA GLU A 143 6.09 1.13 3.10
C GLU A 143 5.42 1.44 1.75
N ALA A 144 4.23 2.02 1.73
CA ALA A 144 3.56 2.42 0.50
C ALA A 144 4.39 3.44 -0.29
N VAL A 145 4.95 4.47 0.37
CA VAL A 145 5.83 5.47 -0.29
C VAL A 145 7.09 4.80 -0.85
N LEU A 146 7.76 3.95 -0.08
CA LEU A 146 8.97 3.25 -0.53
C LEU A 146 8.70 2.33 -1.72
N LYS A 147 7.60 1.60 -1.69
CA LYS A 147 7.17 0.70 -2.77
C LYS A 147 6.80 1.49 -4.03
N ALA A 148 6.13 2.63 -3.88
CA ALA A 148 5.84 3.51 -5.01
C ALA A 148 7.12 4.03 -5.64
N HIS A 149 8.04 4.58 -4.84
CA HIS A 149 9.31 5.13 -5.31
C HIS A 149 10.26 4.05 -5.87
N GLY A 150 10.23 2.85 -5.32
CA GLY A 150 11.08 1.74 -5.80
C GLY A 150 12.50 1.70 -5.23
N LEU A 151 12.83 2.51 -4.23
CA LEU A 151 14.16 2.50 -3.57
C LEU A 151 14.36 1.33 -2.60
N GLY A 152 13.27 0.71 -2.15
CA GLY A 152 13.33 -0.28 -1.08
C GLY A 152 13.84 0.31 0.24
N LEU A 153 14.34 -0.53 1.15
CA LEU A 153 14.79 -0.14 2.50
C LEU A 153 16.14 0.62 2.54
N ARG A 154 16.58 1.22 1.44
CA ARG A 154 17.82 2.01 1.40
C ARG A 154 17.70 3.41 2.02
N LEU A 155 16.47 3.85 2.29
CA LEU A 155 16.20 5.12 2.96
C LEU A 155 16.28 4.97 4.47
N GLN A 156 16.77 6.01 5.16
CA GLN A 156 16.58 6.15 6.60
C GLN A 156 15.12 6.50 6.88
N LEU A 157 14.28 5.50 7.15
CA LEU A 157 12.84 5.65 7.30
C LEU A 157 12.40 6.65 8.36
N ASN A 158 13.23 6.88 9.37
CA ASN A 158 12.98 7.87 10.42
C ASN A 158 13.11 9.33 9.95
N THR A 159 13.54 9.58 8.70
CA THR A 159 13.52 10.92 8.09
C THR A 159 12.24 11.22 7.31
N LEU A 160 11.44 10.19 7.02
CA LEU A 160 10.16 10.31 6.32
C LEU A 160 9.03 10.46 7.35
N ASP A 161 8.38 11.63 7.39
CA ASP A 161 7.19 11.86 8.20
C ASP A 161 5.93 11.58 7.36
N THR A 162 5.08 10.70 7.83
CA THR A 162 3.84 10.29 7.17
C THR A 162 2.58 10.57 8.02
N CYS A 163 2.67 11.49 8.99
CA CYS A 163 1.52 11.87 9.81
C CYS A 163 0.39 12.48 8.97
N ASP A 164 0.74 13.30 7.98
CA ASP A 164 -0.21 13.93 7.07
C ASP A 164 -0.42 13.12 5.78
N ASP A 165 -1.52 13.39 5.07
CA ASP A 165 -1.81 12.76 3.79
C ASP A 165 -0.98 13.34 2.63
N ALA A 166 -0.40 14.52 2.81
CA ALA A 166 0.58 15.13 1.90
C ALA A 166 1.97 15.08 2.54
N VAL A 167 2.90 14.40 1.89
CA VAL A 167 4.25 14.17 2.39
C VAL A 167 5.26 14.83 1.48
N GLN A 168 6.24 15.53 2.07
CA GLN A 168 7.38 16.08 1.37
C GLN A 168 8.67 15.54 1.97
N HIS A 169 9.52 14.96 1.12
CA HIS A 169 10.82 14.46 1.57
C HIS A 169 11.95 14.87 0.60
N PRO A 170 13.11 15.34 1.10
CA PRO A 170 14.18 15.89 0.24
C PRO A 170 14.68 14.93 -0.86
N LEU A 171 14.72 13.64 -0.58
CA LEU A 171 15.20 12.63 -1.53
C LEU A 171 14.09 11.94 -2.31
N LEU A 172 12.87 11.87 -1.77
CA LEU A 172 11.76 11.16 -2.40
C LEU A 172 10.83 12.11 -3.18
N GLY A 173 10.89 13.43 -2.93
CA GLY A 173 9.95 14.40 -3.48
C GLY A 173 8.63 14.44 -2.71
N ALA A 174 7.56 14.83 -3.42
CA ALA A 174 6.23 15.03 -2.86
C ALA A 174 5.31 13.84 -3.15
N TRP A 175 4.60 13.37 -2.13
CA TRP A 175 3.71 12.21 -2.19
C TRP A 175 2.36 12.51 -1.57
N GLN A 176 1.33 11.90 -2.10
CA GLN A 176 0.01 11.80 -1.50
C GLN A 176 -0.16 10.42 -0.89
N LEU A 177 -0.85 10.38 0.24
CA LEU A 177 -1.17 9.17 0.98
C LEU A 177 -2.67 9.06 1.19
N HIS A 178 -3.18 7.86 1.13
CA HIS A 178 -4.52 7.55 1.58
C HIS A 178 -4.51 6.25 2.36
N SER A 179 -5.13 6.25 3.53
CA SER A 179 -5.21 5.06 4.38
C SER A 179 -6.67 4.75 4.70
N PHE A 180 -6.98 3.46 4.74
CA PHE A 180 -8.30 2.97 5.15
C PHE A 180 -8.16 1.67 5.94
N ARG A 181 -9.22 1.29 6.63
CA ARG A 181 -9.25 0.08 7.46
C ARG A 181 -10.22 -0.94 6.90
N LEU A 182 -9.81 -2.20 6.95
CA LEU A 182 -10.67 -3.37 6.92
C LEU A 182 -10.99 -3.77 8.37
N PRO A 183 -11.94 -4.66 8.61
CA PRO A 183 -12.25 -5.10 9.98
C PRO A 183 -11.03 -5.65 10.75
N ASP A 184 -10.06 -6.23 10.03
CA ASP A 184 -8.91 -6.93 10.58
C ASP A 184 -7.55 -6.49 9.99
N ALA A 185 -7.51 -5.45 9.15
CA ALA A 185 -6.28 -4.95 8.53
C ALA A 185 -6.27 -3.44 8.31
N VAL A 186 -5.07 -2.88 8.14
CA VAL A 186 -4.82 -1.50 7.74
C VAL A 186 -4.17 -1.50 6.36
N VAL A 187 -4.67 -0.65 5.47
CA VAL A 187 -4.18 -0.47 4.10
C VAL A 187 -3.77 0.98 3.90
N SER A 188 -2.61 1.18 3.27
CA SER A 188 -2.17 2.50 2.83
C SER A 188 -1.73 2.47 1.37
N VAL A 189 -2.06 3.53 0.64
CA VAL A 189 -1.72 3.71 -0.77
C VAL A 189 -0.99 5.04 -0.92
N SER A 190 -0.02 5.09 -1.83
CA SER A 190 0.77 6.28 -2.10
C SER A 190 0.96 6.51 -3.60
N TRP A 191 0.97 7.77 -4.01
CA TRP A 191 1.27 8.22 -5.38
C TRP A 191 1.94 9.60 -5.33
N PRO A 192 2.69 10.00 -6.39
CA PRO A 192 3.30 11.32 -6.43
C PRO A 192 2.27 12.44 -6.33
N SER A 193 2.56 13.44 -5.51
CA SER A 193 1.80 14.70 -5.54
C SER A 193 2.13 15.43 -6.84
N ARG A 194 1.11 15.77 -7.62
CA ARG A 194 1.33 16.68 -8.75
C ARG A 194 1.80 18.01 -8.19
N ALA A 195 2.96 18.49 -8.63
CA ALA A 195 3.31 19.88 -8.40
C ALA A 195 2.16 20.73 -8.93
N ALA A 196 1.66 21.65 -8.10
CA ALA A 196 0.77 22.68 -8.62
C ALA A 196 1.51 23.41 -9.76
N PRO A 197 0.84 23.66 -10.89
CA PRO A 197 1.43 24.34 -12.04
C PRO A 197 1.92 25.75 -11.67
#